data_d19f93a3aa7d338624fd3faff9bc5917
#
_entry.id   d19f93a3aa7d338624fd3faff9bc5917
#
_cell.length_a   1.000
_cell.length_b   1.000
_cell.length_c   1.000
_cell.angle_alpha   90.00
_cell.angle_beta   90.00
_cell.angle_gamma   90.00
#
_symmetry.space_group_name_H-M   'P 1'
#
loop_
_entity.id
_entity.type
_entity.pdbx_description
1 polymer ?
#
loop_
_entity_poly.entity_id
_entity_poly.type
_entity_poly.pdbx_seq_one_letter_code
_entity_poly.pdbx_strand_id
1 'polypeptide(L)'
;MAGQTDMELIKDGIRLDGRKPDELREVKITAGVLDNADGSCYLEWGNNKIYAGVFGPMECHPRHKQKADRAIVQARYTMAPFSVNDRKRPGLDRRSSEISYIVSQAFEKVVMVEEFPKASIRVDMQVVEAHAGTRCAAMTAASVALALS
;
A
#
# COMPACT_ATOMS: atom_id res chain seq x y z
N MET A 1 -9.17 -13.83 29.99
CA MET A 1 -7.95 -13.09 30.36
C MET A 1 -6.84 -13.60 29.46
N ALA A 2 -6.48 -12.84 28.43
CA ALA A 2 -5.34 -13.18 27.57
C ALA A 2 -4.07 -12.92 28.37
N GLY A 3 -3.27 -13.96 28.63
CA GLY A 3 -1.99 -13.83 29.31
C GLY A 3 -1.10 -12.86 28.56
N GLN A 4 -0.73 -11.76 29.20
CA GLN A 4 0.40 -10.96 28.80
C GLN A 4 1.62 -11.87 28.89
N THR A 5 2.11 -12.33 27.74
CA THR A 5 3.43 -12.91 27.66
C THR A 5 4.39 -11.74 27.81
N ASP A 6 5.03 -11.63 28.97
CA ASP A 6 6.19 -10.74 29.19
C ASP A 6 7.35 -11.21 28.29
N MET A 7 7.20 -10.99 27.01
CA MET A 7 8.23 -11.27 26.02
C MET A 7 9.10 -10.02 25.92
N GLU A 8 10.30 -10.10 26.45
CA GLU A 8 11.28 -9.03 26.35
C GLU A 8 11.63 -8.83 24.86
N LEU A 9 11.12 -7.73 24.28
CA LEU A 9 11.24 -7.45 22.84
C LEU A 9 12.64 -7.01 22.42
N ILE A 10 13.45 -6.56 23.38
CA ILE A 10 14.85 -6.13 23.18
C ILE A 10 15.69 -6.76 24.27
N LYS A 11 16.70 -7.56 23.88
CA LYS A 11 17.71 -8.13 24.78
C LYS A 11 19.08 -7.57 24.40
N ASP A 12 19.82 -7.06 25.39
CA ASP A 12 21.17 -6.51 25.19
C ASP A 12 21.25 -5.44 24.08
N GLY A 13 20.18 -4.64 23.92
CA GLY A 13 20.09 -3.63 22.87
C GLY A 13 19.81 -4.17 21.49
N ILE A 14 19.46 -5.45 21.33
CA ILE A 14 19.15 -6.10 20.05
C ILE A 14 17.69 -6.58 20.08
N ARG A 15 16.96 -6.33 18.99
CA ARG A 15 15.58 -6.83 18.78
C ARG A 15 15.57 -8.34 18.56
N LEU A 16 14.41 -8.99 18.74
CA LEU A 16 14.24 -10.44 18.52
C LEU A 16 14.64 -10.92 17.11
N ASP A 17 14.60 -10.03 16.13
CA ASP A 17 14.99 -10.30 14.74
C ASP A 17 16.47 -9.99 14.43
N GLY A 18 17.29 -9.71 15.45
CA GLY A 18 18.73 -9.48 15.34
C GLY A 18 19.14 -8.07 14.92
N ARG A 19 18.18 -7.15 14.71
CA ARG A 19 18.45 -5.73 14.35
C ARG A 19 18.64 -4.85 15.58
N LYS A 20 19.35 -3.74 15.39
CA LYS A 20 19.41 -2.68 16.39
C LYS A 20 18.03 -1.96 16.49
N PRO A 21 17.72 -1.28 17.61
CA PRO A 21 16.44 -0.58 17.78
C PRO A 21 16.14 0.48 16.72
N ASP A 22 17.16 1.13 16.18
CA ASP A 22 17.13 2.18 15.17
C ASP A 22 17.33 1.66 13.73
N GLU A 23 17.55 0.37 13.55
CA GLU A 23 17.81 -0.25 12.25
C GLU A 23 16.51 -0.59 11.53
N LEU A 24 16.36 -0.09 10.29
CA LEU A 24 15.27 -0.48 9.39
C LEU A 24 15.45 -1.91 8.86
N ARG A 25 14.34 -2.56 8.53
CA ARG A 25 14.38 -3.78 7.72
C ARG A 25 14.91 -3.44 6.34
N GLU A 26 15.59 -4.39 5.71
CA GLU A 26 16.03 -4.24 4.32
C GLU A 26 14.84 -3.89 3.41
N VAL A 27 15.03 -2.91 2.54
CA VAL A 27 14.04 -2.46 1.57
C VAL A 27 14.61 -2.66 0.17
N LYS A 28 13.88 -3.42 -0.65
CA LYS A 28 14.18 -3.61 -2.08
C LYS A 28 13.00 -3.11 -2.90
N ILE A 29 13.28 -2.27 -3.87
CA ILE A 29 12.27 -1.67 -4.75
C ILE A 29 12.60 -2.03 -6.19
N THR A 30 11.64 -2.64 -6.89
CA THR A 30 11.72 -2.92 -8.32
C THR A 30 10.60 -2.18 -9.03
N ALA A 31 10.96 -1.26 -9.91
CA ALA A 31 10.04 -0.43 -10.66
C ALA A 31 9.68 -1.09 -12.02
N GLY A 32 8.50 -0.75 -12.57
CA GLY A 32 8.11 -1.18 -13.91
C GLY A 32 7.85 -2.69 -14.04
N VAL A 33 7.23 -3.31 -13.04
CA VAL A 33 7.02 -4.77 -12.98
C VAL A 33 5.71 -5.25 -13.62
N LEU A 34 4.80 -4.33 -13.96
CA LEU A 34 3.49 -4.62 -14.55
C LEU A 34 3.34 -3.87 -15.87
N ASP A 35 3.34 -4.59 -16.98
CA ASP A 35 3.29 -4.01 -18.33
C ASP A 35 1.96 -3.29 -18.64
N ASN A 36 0.87 -3.68 -17.98
CA ASN A 36 -0.46 -3.09 -18.23
C ASN A 36 -0.79 -1.90 -17.31
N ALA A 37 0.12 -1.51 -16.41
CA ALA A 37 -0.05 -0.37 -15.52
C ALA A 37 0.73 0.83 -16.07
N ASP A 38 0.19 2.04 -15.87
CA ASP A 38 0.89 3.28 -16.27
C ASP A 38 2.13 3.50 -15.40
N GLY A 39 2.06 3.09 -14.12
CA GLY A 39 3.22 3.00 -13.25
C GLY A 39 3.08 1.81 -12.31
N SER A 40 4.18 1.14 -12.00
CA SER A 40 4.15 -0.04 -11.13
C SER A 40 5.40 -0.22 -10.31
N CYS A 41 5.24 -0.90 -9.19
CA CYS A 41 6.31 -1.19 -8.25
C CYS A 41 6.09 -2.54 -7.55
N TYR A 42 7.14 -3.30 -7.44
CA TYR A 42 7.26 -4.41 -6.51
C TYR A 42 8.18 -4.02 -5.36
N LEU A 43 7.70 -4.15 -4.15
CA LEU A 43 8.44 -3.79 -2.95
C LEU A 43 8.58 -5.00 -2.02
N GLU A 44 9.82 -5.25 -1.62
CA GLU A 44 10.16 -6.11 -0.49
C GLU A 44 10.63 -5.24 0.67
N TRP A 45 9.99 -5.38 1.84
CA TRP A 45 10.39 -4.69 3.07
C TRP A 45 10.51 -5.71 4.19
N GLY A 46 11.71 -6.20 4.41
CA GLY A 46 11.94 -7.45 5.16
C GLY A 46 11.18 -8.59 4.49
N ASN A 47 10.32 -9.25 5.25
CA ASN A 47 9.49 -10.35 4.72
C ASN A 47 8.15 -9.88 4.12
N ASN A 48 7.86 -8.57 4.08
CA ASN A 48 6.68 -8.08 3.37
C ASN A 48 6.95 -8.06 1.86
N LYS A 49 5.99 -8.53 1.06
CA LYS A 49 6.04 -8.46 -0.41
C LYS A 49 4.75 -7.84 -0.92
N ILE A 50 4.88 -6.78 -1.71
CA ILE A 50 3.75 -5.95 -2.14
C ILE A 50 3.92 -5.57 -3.60
N TYR A 51 2.85 -5.71 -4.39
CA TYR A 51 2.73 -5.12 -5.71
C TYR A 51 1.88 -3.87 -5.62
N ALA A 52 2.30 -2.82 -6.30
CA ALA A 52 1.50 -1.62 -6.53
C ALA A 52 1.42 -1.34 -8.03
N GLY A 53 0.22 -0.99 -8.50
CA GLY A 53 -0.03 -0.55 -9.86
C GLY A 53 -0.87 0.71 -9.89
N VAL A 54 -0.53 1.63 -10.76
CA VAL A 54 -1.24 2.90 -10.99
C VAL A 54 -1.82 2.89 -12.39
N PHE A 55 -3.07 3.34 -12.50
CA PHE A 55 -3.81 3.41 -13.75
C PHE A 55 -4.49 4.78 -13.85
N GLY A 56 -4.25 5.48 -14.93
CA GLY A 56 -4.87 6.74 -15.24
C GLY A 56 -3.88 7.87 -15.53
N PRO A 57 -4.39 9.08 -15.81
CA PRO A 57 -5.79 9.51 -15.60
C PRO A 57 -6.80 8.85 -16.55
N MET A 58 -7.91 8.36 -16.00
CA MET A 58 -8.98 7.70 -16.75
C MET A 58 -10.36 8.26 -16.42
N GLU A 59 -11.40 7.89 -17.18
CA GLU A 59 -12.78 8.28 -16.84
C GLU A 59 -13.16 7.84 -15.43
N CYS A 60 -13.72 8.76 -14.66
CA CYS A 60 -14.11 8.47 -13.28
C CYS A 60 -15.33 7.56 -13.21
N HIS A 61 -15.16 6.40 -12.61
CA HIS A 61 -16.24 5.48 -12.27
C HIS A 61 -16.30 5.23 -10.75
N PRO A 62 -17.47 5.28 -10.14
CA PRO A 62 -18.79 5.66 -10.69
C PRO A 62 -18.89 7.18 -10.92
N ARG A 63 -19.64 7.60 -11.95
CA ARG A 63 -19.74 9.00 -12.40
C ARG A 63 -20.18 9.98 -11.32
N HIS A 64 -20.97 9.55 -10.34
CA HIS A 64 -21.40 10.42 -9.24
C HIS A 64 -20.28 10.86 -8.30
N LYS A 65 -19.10 10.22 -8.33
CA LYS A 65 -17.92 10.63 -7.57
C LYS A 65 -17.04 11.63 -8.31
N GLN A 66 -17.32 11.87 -9.59
CA GLN A 66 -16.57 12.79 -10.44
C GLN A 66 -16.62 14.21 -9.89
N LYS A 67 -15.46 14.84 -9.78
CA LYS A 67 -15.33 16.27 -9.44
C LYS A 67 -15.11 17.07 -10.72
N ALA A 68 -15.79 18.23 -10.84
CA ALA A 68 -15.74 19.03 -12.07
C ALA A 68 -14.41 19.76 -12.26
N ASP A 69 -13.69 20.02 -11.17
CA ASP A 69 -12.51 20.88 -11.07
C ASP A 69 -11.19 20.10 -10.94
N ARG A 70 -11.26 18.81 -10.66
CA ARG A 70 -10.06 17.99 -10.40
C ARG A 70 -10.30 16.50 -10.62
N ALA A 71 -9.21 15.74 -10.68
CA ALA A 71 -9.26 14.27 -10.58
C ALA A 71 -9.53 13.83 -9.14
N ILE A 72 -9.97 12.58 -8.99
CA ILE A 72 -10.01 11.89 -7.69
C ILE A 72 -8.98 10.78 -7.68
N VAL A 73 -8.36 10.54 -6.53
CA VAL A 73 -7.48 9.40 -6.32
C VAL A 73 -8.25 8.29 -5.62
N GLN A 74 -8.29 7.12 -6.24
CA GLN A 74 -8.97 5.93 -5.72
C GLN A 74 -7.93 4.87 -5.37
N ALA A 75 -7.47 4.84 -4.14
CA ALA A 75 -6.58 3.79 -3.67
C ALA A 75 -7.37 2.56 -3.23
N ARG A 76 -6.84 1.38 -3.51
CA ARG A 76 -7.37 0.10 -3.08
C ARG A 76 -6.25 -0.74 -2.49
N TYR A 77 -6.34 -1.00 -1.19
CA TYR A 77 -5.44 -1.90 -0.48
C TYR A 77 -6.11 -3.25 -0.30
N THR A 78 -5.45 -4.32 -0.72
CA THR A 78 -5.93 -5.69 -0.55
C THR A 78 -4.81 -6.60 -0.08
N MET A 79 -5.18 -7.64 0.66
CA MET A 79 -4.26 -8.70 1.08
C MET A 79 -4.68 -10.00 0.40
N ALA A 80 -3.72 -10.69 -0.21
CA ALA A 80 -3.98 -12.00 -0.78
C ALA A 80 -4.42 -12.99 0.32
N PRO A 81 -5.34 -13.92 0.03
CA PRO A 81 -5.80 -14.90 1.02
C PRO A 81 -4.67 -15.71 1.67
N PHE A 82 -3.58 -15.94 0.94
CA PHE A 82 -2.40 -16.67 1.36
C PHE A 82 -1.29 -15.80 1.97
N SER A 83 -1.51 -14.48 2.07
CA SER A 83 -0.49 -13.52 2.54
C SER A 83 -0.15 -13.66 4.03
N VAL A 84 -0.97 -14.35 4.79
CA VAL A 84 -0.83 -14.64 6.22
C VAL A 84 -1.06 -16.11 6.51
N ASN A 85 -0.53 -16.63 7.62
CA ASN A 85 -0.69 -18.03 8.01
C ASN A 85 -2.15 -18.45 8.17
N ASP A 86 -2.96 -17.62 8.82
CA ASP A 86 -4.42 -17.81 8.90
C ASP A 86 -5.06 -17.25 7.64
N ARG A 87 -5.47 -18.13 6.73
CA ARG A 87 -6.04 -17.75 5.43
C ARG A 87 -7.13 -16.70 5.56
N LYS A 88 -6.92 -15.56 4.93
CA LYS A 88 -7.92 -14.49 4.85
C LYS A 88 -9.02 -14.78 3.82
N ARG A 89 -10.22 -14.27 4.10
CA ARG A 89 -11.28 -14.21 3.09
C ARG A 89 -10.87 -13.20 1.99
N PRO A 90 -11.10 -13.53 0.70
CA PRO A 90 -10.86 -12.59 -0.38
C PRO A 90 -11.79 -11.38 -0.26
N GLY A 91 -11.31 -10.21 -0.69
CA GLY A 91 -12.08 -8.98 -0.74
C GLY A 91 -11.63 -7.92 0.27
N LEU A 92 -12.41 -6.84 0.33
CA LEU A 92 -12.15 -5.72 1.24
C LEU A 92 -12.76 -6.03 2.61
N ASP A 93 -11.93 -6.02 3.63
CA ASP A 93 -12.35 -5.99 5.03
C ASP A 93 -12.36 -4.55 5.57
N ARG A 94 -12.79 -4.36 6.81
CA ARG A 94 -12.84 -3.04 7.46
C ARG A 94 -11.46 -2.36 7.48
N ARG A 95 -10.40 -3.12 7.76
CA ARG A 95 -9.03 -2.63 7.80
C ARG A 95 -8.55 -2.21 6.41
N SER A 96 -8.82 -3.02 5.39
CA SER A 96 -8.46 -2.70 4.01
C SER A 96 -9.17 -1.45 3.51
N SER A 97 -10.44 -1.27 3.86
CA SER A 97 -11.22 -0.08 3.52
C SER A 97 -10.67 1.17 4.21
N GLU A 98 -10.30 1.09 5.49
CA GLU A 98 -9.66 2.19 6.23
C GLU A 98 -8.33 2.59 5.60
N ILE A 99 -7.45 1.62 5.31
CA ILE A 99 -6.14 1.89 4.69
C ILE A 99 -6.34 2.50 3.30
N SER A 100 -7.24 1.97 2.50
CA SER A 100 -7.57 2.51 1.16
C SER A 100 -8.01 3.97 1.24
N TYR A 101 -8.88 4.31 2.20
CA TYR A 101 -9.35 5.67 2.40
C TYR A 101 -8.21 6.62 2.78
N ILE A 102 -7.38 6.25 3.78
CA ILE A 102 -6.25 7.07 4.24
C ILE A 102 -5.25 7.31 3.11
N VAL A 103 -4.91 6.26 2.34
CA VAL A 103 -3.97 6.37 1.21
C VAL A 103 -4.54 7.27 0.11
N SER A 104 -5.84 7.14 -0.22
CA SER A 104 -6.49 8.04 -1.18
C SER A 104 -6.39 9.49 -0.77
N GLN A 105 -6.70 9.81 0.50
CA GLN A 105 -6.61 11.16 1.05
C GLN A 105 -5.17 11.71 1.04
N ALA A 106 -4.19 10.88 1.35
CA ALA A 106 -2.79 11.28 1.33
C ALA A 106 -2.31 11.61 -0.10
N PHE A 107 -2.64 10.76 -1.09
CA PHE A 107 -2.24 10.98 -2.47
C PHE A 107 -2.98 12.12 -3.16
N GLU A 108 -4.24 12.40 -2.81
CA GLU A 108 -4.94 13.62 -3.29
C GLU A 108 -4.22 14.92 -2.89
N LYS A 109 -3.32 14.88 -1.89
CA LYS A 109 -2.55 16.06 -1.43
C LYS A 109 -1.21 16.25 -2.13
N VAL A 110 -0.69 15.22 -2.76
CA VAL A 110 0.65 15.24 -3.38
C VAL A 110 0.61 15.13 -4.89
N VAL A 111 -0.48 14.57 -5.45
CA VAL A 111 -0.70 14.51 -6.90
C VAL A 111 -1.33 15.83 -7.38
N MET A 112 -0.92 16.32 -8.54
CA MET A 112 -1.47 17.53 -9.17
C MET A 112 -2.86 17.26 -9.79
N VAL A 113 -3.82 16.94 -8.93
CA VAL A 113 -5.16 16.49 -9.35
C VAL A 113 -5.97 17.54 -10.11
N GLU A 114 -5.64 18.82 -9.94
CA GLU A 114 -6.30 19.95 -10.62
C GLU A 114 -6.02 19.95 -12.14
N GLU A 115 -4.94 19.33 -12.58
CA GLU A 115 -4.60 19.26 -14.02
C GLU A 115 -5.48 18.27 -14.80
N PHE A 116 -6.20 17.40 -14.09
CA PHE A 116 -7.01 16.34 -14.70
C PHE A 116 -8.47 16.40 -14.24
N PRO A 117 -9.23 17.45 -14.63
CA PRO A 117 -10.63 17.58 -14.22
C PRO A 117 -11.47 16.40 -14.74
N LYS A 118 -12.43 15.97 -13.94
CA LYS A 118 -13.36 14.85 -14.22
C LYS A 118 -12.71 13.48 -14.36
N ALA A 119 -11.40 13.36 -14.14
CA ALA A 119 -10.68 12.09 -14.22
C ALA A 119 -10.60 11.37 -12.86
N SER A 120 -10.14 10.13 -12.89
CA SER A 120 -9.72 9.38 -11.72
C SER A 120 -8.36 8.74 -11.95
N ILE A 121 -7.57 8.69 -10.89
CA ILE A 121 -6.31 7.94 -10.83
C ILE A 121 -6.54 6.78 -9.87
N ARG A 122 -6.38 5.56 -10.36
CA ARG A 122 -6.56 4.36 -9.55
C ARG A 122 -5.22 3.80 -9.11
N VAL A 123 -5.09 3.52 -7.82
CA VAL A 123 -3.89 2.98 -7.20
C VAL A 123 -4.24 1.67 -6.51
N ASP A 124 -3.87 0.56 -7.11
CA ASP A 124 -4.10 -0.77 -6.57
C ASP A 124 -2.85 -1.27 -5.84
N MET A 125 -3.01 -1.68 -4.58
CA MET A 125 -1.96 -2.22 -3.73
C MET A 125 -2.32 -3.63 -3.29
N GLN A 126 -1.53 -4.60 -3.70
CA GLN A 126 -1.74 -6.01 -3.38
C GLN A 126 -0.61 -6.53 -2.49
N VAL A 127 -0.94 -6.88 -1.25
CA VAL A 127 -0.01 -7.57 -0.34
C VAL A 127 -0.05 -9.06 -0.62
N VAL A 128 1.07 -9.63 -1.02
CA VAL A 128 1.20 -11.07 -1.32
C VAL A 128 1.87 -11.85 -0.18
N GLU A 129 2.68 -11.18 0.63
CA GLU A 129 3.24 -11.75 1.86
C GLU A 129 3.26 -10.66 2.94
N ALA A 130 2.73 -10.96 4.12
CA ALA A 130 2.50 -10.00 5.18
C ALA A 130 3.21 -10.40 6.47
N HIS A 131 4.16 -9.57 6.85
CA HIS A 131 4.74 -9.50 8.18
C HIS A 131 4.51 -8.10 8.72
N ALA A 132 4.59 -7.73 9.90
CA ALA A 132 4.26 -6.42 10.46
C ALA A 132 4.63 -5.22 9.54
N GLY A 133 3.78 -4.17 9.52
CA GLY A 133 4.07 -2.91 8.83
C GLY A 133 3.59 -2.82 7.37
N THR A 134 2.68 -3.68 6.93
CA THR A 134 2.18 -3.71 5.55
C THR A 134 1.53 -2.40 5.09
N ARG A 135 0.96 -1.58 5.98
CA ARG A 135 0.39 -0.27 5.66
C ARG A 135 1.46 0.68 5.10
N CYS A 136 2.57 0.84 5.82
CA CYS A 136 3.68 1.70 5.41
C CYS A 136 4.33 1.17 4.11
N ALA A 137 4.57 -0.13 4.04
CA ALA A 137 5.16 -0.76 2.87
C ALA A 137 4.27 -0.60 1.62
N ALA A 138 2.93 -0.77 1.74
CA ALA A 138 2.01 -0.57 0.63
C ALA A 138 1.96 0.88 0.16
N MET A 139 1.96 1.84 1.08
CA MET A 139 1.99 3.26 0.74
C MET A 139 3.30 3.66 0.06
N THR A 140 4.43 3.11 0.49
CA THR A 140 5.74 3.33 -0.16
C THR A 140 5.77 2.75 -1.57
N ALA A 141 5.30 1.52 -1.76
CA ALA A 141 5.21 0.91 -3.09
C ALA A 141 4.31 1.73 -4.03
N ALA A 142 3.16 2.18 -3.53
CA ALA A 142 2.23 3.02 -4.29
C ALA A 142 2.82 4.41 -4.63
N SER A 143 3.60 5.00 -3.73
CA SER A 143 4.29 6.29 -3.99
C SER A 143 5.30 6.15 -5.13
N VAL A 144 6.06 5.06 -5.16
CA VAL A 144 7.01 4.79 -6.25
C VAL A 144 6.27 4.55 -7.57
N ALA A 145 5.19 3.76 -7.55
CA ALA A 145 4.37 3.51 -8.73
C ALA A 145 3.75 4.81 -9.28
N LEU A 146 3.26 5.72 -8.42
CA LEU A 146 2.74 7.03 -8.82
C LEU A 146 3.82 7.95 -9.42
N ALA A 147 5.04 7.89 -8.92
CA ALA A 147 6.14 8.70 -9.46
C ALA A 147 6.61 8.23 -10.86
N LEU A 148 6.20 7.05 -11.27
CA LEU A 148 6.54 6.43 -12.56
C LEU A 148 5.39 6.47 -13.58
N SER A 149 4.19 6.91 -13.16
CA SER A 149 2.99 6.97 -14.01
C SER A 149 2.88 8.24 -14.84
#